data_e6414dd0e3806aa08c664067379d5a24
#
_entry.id   e6414dd0e3806aa08c664067379d5a24
#
_cell.length_a   1.000
_cell.length_b   1.000
_cell.length_c   1.000
_cell.angle_alpha   90.00
_cell.angle_beta   90.00
_cell.angle_gamma   90.00
#
_symmetry.space_group_name_H-M   'P 1'
#
loop_
_entity.id
_entity.type
_entity.pdbx_description
1 polymer ?
#
loop_
_entity_poly.entity_id
_entity_poly.type
_entity_poly.pdbx_seq_one_letter_code
_entity_poly.pdbx_strand_id
1 'polypeptide(L)'
;MRQLKISKQFTNRENKSLDKYLNEISKVNMIDAQEEVILAQRIREGDQAALEKLVNANLRFVVSVSKQYQNQGLTLGELINEGNLGLIKAAKRFDETRGFKFISYAVWWIRQSILQALADQSRIVRLPLNKVGSIGRISATAAKLEQEHEREPTAEEIAKALDIPVTEVENAFKTSGRHLSIDAPLTEGEDNTLLGVLDNNDEPDPDNPLLNESLQKEINRVISTLSEKERDVLKYYYGLDGGPAHTLEDISEKVGLTRERVRQIKEKALRRLRKSSKSKILKSYLG
;
A
#
# COMPACT_ATOMS: atom_id res chain seq x y z
N MET A 1 -3.50 -19.24 -28.27
CA MET A 1 -3.11 -17.81 -28.45
C MET A 1 -4.34 -17.03 -28.93
N ARG A 2 -4.83 -16.06 -28.19
CA ARG A 2 -5.95 -15.23 -28.68
C ARG A 2 -5.44 -14.33 -29.80
N GLN A 3 -6.06 -14.43 -30.98
CA GLN A 3 -5.83 -13.48 -32.06
C GLN A 3 -6.15 -12.06 -31.62
N LEU A 4 -5.31 -11.12 -31.99
CA LEU A 4 -5.46 -9.70 -31.70
C LEU A 4 -6.69 -9.16 -32.46
N LYS A 5 -7.83 -9.03 -31.81
CA LYS A 5 -8.98 -8.31 -32.35
C LYS A 5 -8.82 -6.83 -32.00
N ILE A 6 -8.44 -6.02 -32.98
CA ILE A 6 -8.41 -4.56 -32.82
C ILE A 6 -9.86 -4.07 -32.96
N SER A 7 -10.50 -3.84 -31.81
CA SER A 7 -11.79 -3.16 -31.75
C SER A 7 -11.58 -1.65 -31.85
N LYS A 8 -12.46 -0.95 -32.58
CA LYS A 8 -12.46 0.54 -32.61
C LYS A 8 -12.85 1.06 -31.24
N GLN A 9 -11.88 1.44 -30.43
CA GLN A 9 -12.11 2.12 -29.16
C GLN A 9 -11.97 3.63 -29.35
N PHE A 10 -12.87 4.39 -28.72
CA PHE A 10 -12.79 5.84 -28.74
C PHE A 10 -11.60 6.31 -27.89
N THR A 11 -10.86 7.31 -28.38
CA THR A 11 -9.76 7.91 -27.66
C THR A 11 -10.29 9.16 -26.96
N ASN A 12 -10.24 9.19 -25.64
CA ASN A 12 -10.51 10.41 -24.89
C ASN A 12 -9.34 11.40 -25.11
N ARG A 13 -9.64 12.59 -25.69
CA ARG A 13 -8.63 13.57 -26.11
C ARG A 13 -8.53 14.73 -25.12
N GLU A 14 -8.49 14.42 -23.85
CA GLU A 14 -8.41 15.46 -22.79
C GLU A 14 -7.04 16.13 -22.71
N ASN A 15 -6.02 15.55 -23.32
CA ASN A 15 -4.64 16.03 -23.23
C ASN A 15 -4.15 16.62 -24.55
N LYS A 16 -3.96 17.96 -24.62
CA LYS A 16 -3.46 18.68 -25.82
C LYS A 16 -2.13 18.11 -26.36
N SER A 17 -1.28 17.58 -25.46
CA SER A 17 -0.03 16.95 -25.83
C SER A 17 -0.24 15.66 -26.63
N LEU A 18 -1.19 14.83 -26.19
CA LEU A 18 -1.55 13.60 -26.89
C LEU A 18 -2.15 13.89 -28.27
N ASP A 19 -3.01 14.91 -28.38
CA ASP A 19 -3.58 15.31 -29.67
C ASP A 19 -2.50 15.75 -30.67
N LYS A 20 -1.52 16.55 -30.22
CA LYS A 20 -0.41 16.96 -31.05
C LYS A 20 0.39 15.74 -31.54
N TYR A 21 0.72 14.80 -30.65
CA TYR A 21 1.40 13.56 -30.99
C TYR A 21 0.62 12.73 -32.01
N LEU A 22 -0.68 12.53 -31.81
CA LEU A 22 -1.52 11.77 -32.73
C LEU A 22 -1.60 12.42 -34.11
N ASN A 23 -1.64 13.76 -34.19
CA ASN A 23 -1.62 14.49 -35.45
C ASN A 23 -0.25 14.35 -36.16
N GLU A 24 0.86 14.34 -35.44
CA GLU A 24 2.21 14.16 -36.01
C GLU A 24 2.37 12.77 -36.60
N ILE A 25 2.03 11.72 -35.85
CA ILE A 25 2.15 10.34 -36.35
C ILE A 25 1.21 10.02 -37.51
N SER A 26 0.07 10.75 -37.62
CA SER A 26 -0.88 10.56 -38.73
C SER A 26 -0.30 10.96 -40.08
N LYS A 27 0.65 11.90 -40.11
CA LYS A 27 1.30 12.42 -41.32
C LYS A 27 2.40 11.50 -41.87
N VAL A 28 2.87 10.54 -41.05
CA VAL A 28 3.94 9.63 -41.46
C VAL A 28 3.38 8.54 -42.39
N ASN A 29 4.04 8.36 -43.54
CA ASN A 29 3.66 7.32 -44.50
C ASN A 29 3.98 5.93 -43.97
N MET A 30 3.16 4.94 -44.34
CA MET A 30 3.44 3.53 -44.06
C MET A 30 4.55 3.02 -44.98
N ILE A 31 5.33 2.09 -44.47
CA ILE A 31 6.46 1.44 -45.17
C ILE A 31 5.96 0.14 -45.81
N ASP A 32 6.44 -0.15 -47.00
CA ASP A 32 6.17 -1.42 -47.69
C ASP A 32 7.09 -2.55 -47.16
N ALA A 33 6.68 -3.83 -47.37
CA ALA A 33 7.41 -4.98 -46.86
C ALA A 33 8.85 -5.09 -47.44
N GLN A 34 9.07 -4.64 -48.68
CA GLN A 34 10.42 -4.61 -49.26
C GLN A 34 11.31 -3.55 -48.61
N GLU A 35 10.74 -2.41 -48.28
CA GLU A 35 11.45 -1.33 -47.61
C GLU A 35 11.75 -1.70 -46.14
N GLU A 36 10.88 -2.48 -45.46
CA GLU A 36 11.16 -3.00 -44.11
C GLU A 36 12.45 -3.84 -44.08
N VAL A 37 12.68 -4.69 -45.08
CA VAL A 37 13.87 -5.54 -45.20
C VAL A 37 15.13 -4.70 -45.39
N ILE A 38 15.08 -3.72 -46.31
CA ILE A 38 16.22 -2.82 -46.57
C ILE A 38 16.58 -2.01 -45.29
N LEU A 39 15.58 -1.48 -44.59
CA LEU A 39 15.80 -0.75 -43.35
C LEU A 39 16.36 -1.66 -42.27
N ALA A 40 15.88 -2.89 -42.14
CA ALA A 40 16.39 -3.84 -41.14
C ALA A 40 17.87 -4.19 -41.38
N GLN A 41 18.29 -4.36 -42.66
CA GLN A 41 19.71 -4.56 -42.99
C GLN A 41 20.59 -3.36 -42.57
N ARG A 42 20.14 -2.13 -42.89
CA ARG A 42 20.86 -0.91 -42.52
C ARG A 42 20.93 -0.72 -41.00
N ILE A 43 19.85 -1.07 -40.23
CA ILE A 43 19.85 -1.04 -38.77
C ILE A 43 20.90 -2.00 -38.20
N ARG A 44 21.07 -3.18 -38.81
CA ARG A 44 22.11 -4.14 -38.41
C ARG A 44 23.53 -3.60 -38.63
N GLU A 45 23.73 -2.75 -39.65
CA GLU A 45 24.99 -2.02 -39.90
C GLU A 45 25.19 -0.80 -38.97
N GLY A 46 24.18 -0.48 -38.14
CA GLY A 46 24.24 0.60 -37.15
C GLY A 46 23.65 1.92 -37.61
N ASP A 47 22.90 1.96 -38.72
CA ASP A 47 22.27 3.18 -39.23
C ASP A 47 21.11 3.65 -38.33
N GLN A 48 21.31 4.74 -37.63
CA GLN A 48 20.33 5.37 -36.73
C GLN A 48 19.14 5.98 -37.52
N ALA A 49 19.39 6.55 -38.69
CA ALA A 49 18.32 7.14 -39.50
C ALA A 49 17.36 6.08 -40.03
N ALA A 50 17.87 4.89 -40.38
CA ALA A 50 17.04 3.75 -40.76
C ALA A 50 16.19 3.27 -39.58
N LEU A 51 16.73 3.24 -38.35
CA LEU A 51 15.99 2.88 -37.14
C LEU A 51 14.84 3.86 -36.88
N GLU A 52 15.11 5.15 -36.94
CA GLU A 52 14.10 6.19 -36.74
C GLU A 52 12.98 6.09 -37.78
N LYS A 53 13.31 5.87 -39.03
CA LYS A 53 12.33 5.73 -40.12
C LYS A 53 11.43 4.50 -39.90
N LEU A 54 12.01 3.36 -39.54
CA LEU A 54 11.25 2.14 -39.26
C LEU A 54 10.33 2.30 -38.05
N VAL A 55 10.82 2.91 -36.97
CA VAL A 55 10.04 3.16 -35.75
C VAL A 55 8.89 4.14 -36.03
N ASN A 56 9.18 5.28 -36.66
CA ASN A 56 8.18 6.32 -36.93
C ASN A 56 7.02 5.82 -37.76
N ALA A 57 7.26 4.99 -38.77
CA ALA A 57 6.23 4.40 -39.62
C ALA A 57 5.28 3.44 -38.83
N ASN A 58 5.75 2.89 -37.74
CA ASN A 58 5.00 1.90 -36.94
C ASN A 58 4.39 2.47 -35.64
N LEU A 59 4.58 3.74 -35.31
CA LEU A 59 4.03 4.37 -34.10
C LEU A 59 2.49 4.27 -34.03
N ARG A 60 1.79 4.38 -35.17
CA ARG A 60 0.32 4.23 -35.22
C ARG A 60 -0.13 2.86 -34.75
N PHE A 61 0.65 1.83 -35.00
CA PHE A 61 0.37 0.48 -34.53
C PHE A 61 0.52 0.37 -32.99
N VAL A 62 1.54 1.01 -32.40
CA VAL A 62 1.71 1.08 -30.94
C VAL A 62 0.48 1.67 -30.28
N VAL A 63 -0.06 2.77 -30.82
CA VAL A 63 -1.29 3.40 -30.28
C VAL A 63 -2.46 2.42 -30.30
N SER A 64 -2.61 1.64 -31.36
CA SER A 64 -3.69 0.64 -31.48
C SER A 64 -3.56 -0.48 -30.43
N VAL A 65 -2.34 -0.90 -30.12
CA VAL A 65 -2.07 -1.90 -29.08
C VAL A 65 -2.27 -1.29 -27.68
N SER A 66 -1.76 -0.09 -27.42
CA SER A 66 -1.85 0.61 -26.12
C SER A 66 -3.30 0.87 -25.70
N LYS A 67 -4.19 1.13 -26.65
CA LYS A 67 -5.64 1.31 -26.37
C LYS A 67 -6.28 0.10 -25.69
N GLN A 68 -5.78 -1.11 -25.89
CA GLN A 68 -6.33 -2.33 -25.28
C GLN A 68 -6.02 -2.43 -23.78
N TYR A 69 -5.06 -1.65 -23.31
CA TYR A 69 -4.58 -1.64 -21.91
C TYR A 69 -5.02 -0.40 -21.14
N GLN A 70 -5.92 0.42 -21.70
CA GLN A 70 -6.49 1.57 -20.99
C GLN A 70 -7.22 1.16 -19.72
N ASN A 71 -7.34 2.10 -18.76
CA ASN A 71 -8.04 1.92 -17.49
C ASN A 71 -7.45 0.86 -16.54
N GLN A 72 -6.17 0.51 -16.73
CA GLN A 72 -5.49 -0.45 -15.85
C GLN A 72 -4.52 0.21 -14.84
N GLY A 73 -4.56 1.56 -14.74
CA GLY A 73 -3.76 2.32 -13.77
C GLY A 73 -2.71 3.25 -14.36
N LEU A 74 -2.50 3.20 -15.70
CA LEU A 74 -1.67 4.14 -16.44
C LEU A 74 -2.50 4.92 -17.45
N THR A 75 -2.10 6.15 -17.73
CA THR A 75 -2.70 6.99 -18.77
C THR A 75 -2.34 6.46 -20.17
N LEU A 76 -3.16 6.80 -21.17
CA LEU A 76 -2.88 6.38 -22.56
C LEU A 76 -1.52 6.90 -23.06
N GLY A 77 -1.12 8.11 -22.64
CA GLY A 77 0.18 8.67 -23.01
C GLY A 77 1.36 7.86 -22.48
N GLU A 78 1.29 7.45 -21.21
CA GLU A 78 2.31 6.59 -20.59
C GLU A 78 2.38 5.21 -21.26
N LEU A 79 1.21 4.59 -21.53
CA LEU A 79 1.16 3.31 -22.24
C LEU A 79 1.77 3.37 -23.64
N ILE A 80 1.54 4.48 -24.39
CA ILE A 80 2.14 4.71 -25.69
C ILE A 80 3.66 4.86 -25.56
N ASN A 81 4.15 5.61 -24.60
CA ASN A 81 5.59 5.81 -24.38
C ASN A 81 6.30 4.48 -24.09
N GLU A 82 5.75 3.68 -23.18
CA GLU A 82 6.29 2.35 -22.87
C GLU A 82 6.20 1.38 -24.07
N GLY A 83 5.10 1.48 -24.82
CA GLY A 83 4.94 0.73 -26.08
C GLY A 83 5.97 1.12 -27.12
N ASN A 84 6.29 2.43 -27.24
CA ASN A 84 7.33 2.93 -28.14
C ASN A 84 8.72 2.42 -27.75
N LEU A 85 9.04 2.35 -26.45
CA LEU A 85 10.28 1.72 -25.96
C LEU A 85 10.34 0.23 -26.37
N GLY A 86 9.21 -0.48 -26.28
CA GLY A 86 9.09 -1.85 -26.77
C GLY A 86 9.35 -1.96 -28.27
N LEU A 87 8.77 -1.05 -29.06
CA LEU A 87 8.96 -0.98 -30.52
C LEU A 87 10.43 -0.76 -30.90
N ILE A 88 11.12 0.17 -30.22
CA ILE A 88 12.56 0.44 -30.45
C ILE A 88 13.40 -0.80 -30.12
N LYS A 89 13.10 -1.51 -29.02
CA LYS A 89 13.78 -2.78 -28.69
C LYS A 89 13.55 -3.84 -29.76
N ALA A 90 12.33 -3.91 -30.30
CA ALA A 90 11.99 -4.83 -31.38
C ALA A 90 12.76 -4.50 -32.65
N ALA A 91 12.83 -3.21 -33.04
CA ALA A 91 13.53 -2.77 -34.25
C ALA A 91 15.04 -3.10 -34.22
N LYS A 92 15.69 -2.97 -33.06
CA LYS A 92 17.10 -3.34 -32.89
C LYS A 92 17.38 -4.85 -32.93
N ARG A 93 16.37 -5.69 -32.69
CA ARG A 93 16.51 -7.15 -32.61
C ARG A 93 15.81 -7.90 -33.74
N PHE A 94 15.22 -7.16 -34.67
CA PHE A 94 14.48 -7.76 -35.77
C PHE A 94 15.46 -8.42 -36.76
N ASP A 95 15.08 -9.63 -37.22
CA ASP A 95 15.82 -10.43 -38.17
C ASP A 95 14.96 -10.65 -39.43
N GLU A 96 15.32 -9.95 -40.49
CA GLU A 96 14.63 -9.96 -41.77
C GLU A 96 14.75 -11.30 -42.51
N THR A 97 15.76 -12.13 -42.20
CA THR A 97 16.00 -13.41 -42.86
C THR A 97 14.91 -14.43 -42.59
N ARG A 98 14.12 -14.24 -41.55
CA ARG A 98 13.04 -15.15 -41.14
C ARG A 98 11.75 -15.02 -41.98
N GLY A 99 11.66 -14.05 -42.86
CA GLY A 99 10.53 -13.89 -43.79
C GLY A 99 9.22 -13.41 -43.14
N PHE A 100 9.22 -12.96 -41.87
CA PHE A 100 8.04 -12.40 -41.20
C PHE A 100 8.02 -10.88 -41.31
N LYS A 101 6.80 -10.29 -41.33
CA LYS A 101 6.65 -8.86 -41.25
C LYS A 101 7.10 -8.32 -39.87
N PHE A 102 7.75 -7.16 -39.88
CA PHE A 102 8.22 -6.51 -38.67
C PHE A 102 7.13 -6.37 -37.58
N ILE A 103 5.91 -5.96 -37.93
CA ILE A 103 4.77 -5.82 -37.04
C ILE A 103 4.47 -7.09 -36.24
N SER A 104 4.55 -8.27 -36.89
CA SER A 104 4.27 -9.57 -36.27
C SER A 104 5.26 -9.89 -35.13
N TYR A 105 6.50 -9.43 -35.26
CA TYR A 105 7.52 -9.55 -34.22
C TYR A 105 7.41 -8.45 -33.19
N ALA A 106 7.22 -7.21 -33.60
CA ALA A 106 7.18 -6.04 -32.76
C ALA A 106 6.03 -6.07 -31.73
N VAL A 107 4.88 -6.67 -32.08
CA VAL A 107 3.71 -6.77 -31.19
C VAL A 107 4.03 -7.43 -29.86
N TRP A 108 4.93 -8.42 -29.86
CA TRP A 108 5.34 -9.10 -28.63
C TRP A 108 6.16 -8.21 -27.71
N TRP A 109 7.08 -7.43 -28.26
CA TRP A 109 7.90 -6.49 -27.51
C TRP A 109 7.09 -5.31 -26.98
N ILE A 110 6.18 -4.77 -27.81
CA ILE A 110 5.26 -3.71 -27.41
C ILE A 110 4.40 -4.17 -26.25
N ARG A 111 3.77 -5.33 -26.37
CA ARG A 111 2.92 -5.90 -25.32
C ARG A 111 3.71 -6.19 -24.05
N GLN A 112 4.89 -6.77 -24.16
CA GLN A 112 5.75 -7.08 -23.03
C GLN A 112 6.18 -5.81 -22.28
N SER A 113 6.55 -4.74 -23.01
CA SER A 113 6.95 -3.48 -22.41
C SER A 113 5.77 -2.81 -21.67
N ILE A 114 4.57 -2.80 -22.29
CA ILE A 114 3.36 -2.25 -21.66
C ILE A 114 2.97 -3.05 -20.41
N LEU A 115 2.97 -4.38 -20.45
CA LEU A 115 2.62 -5.21 -19.29
C LEU A 115 3.64 -5.06 -18.16
N GLN A 116 4.91 -4.92 -18.49
CA GLN A 116 5.95 -4.65 -17.50
C GLN A 116 5.74 -3.29 -16.84
N ALA A 117 5.49 -2.24 -17.62
CA ALA A 117 5.21 -0.91 -17.10
C ALA A 117 3.96 -0.87 -16.21
N LEU A 118 2.88 -1.57 -16.62
CA LEU A 118 1.68 -1.72 -15.80
C LEU A 118 1.98 -2.40 -14.45
N ALA A 119 2.79 -3.45 -14.45
CA ALA A 119 3.14 -4.13 -13.21
C ALA A 119 4.04 -3.28 -12.28
N ASP A 120 4.94 -2.48 -12.87
CA ASP A 120 5.93 -1.69 -12.13
C ASP A 120 5.37 -0.34 -11.65
N GLN A 121 4.48 0.31 -12.40
CA GLN A 121 4.11 1.72 -12.22
C GLN A 121 2.62 1.96 -11.93
N SER A 122 1.73 0.98 -12.13
CA SER A 122 0.28 1.18 -11.96
C SER A 122 -0.17 1.30 -10.50
N ARG A 123 0.68 0.97 -9.54
CA ARG A 123 0.40 0.98 -8.10
C ARG A 123 1.30 1.98 -7.38
N ILE A 124 0.77 2.71 -6.40
CA ILE A 124 1.58 3.57 -5.51
C ILE A 124 2.63 2.73 -4.78
N VAL A 125 2.23 1.59 -4.22
CA VAL A 125 3.16 0.62 -3.64
C VAL A 125 3.45 -0.44 -4.68
N ARG A 126 4.69 -0.46 -5.19
CA ARG A 126 5.13 -1.41 -6.21
C ARG A 126 5.11 -2.85 -5.69
N LEU A 127 4.55 -3.76 -6.49
CA LEU A 127 4.59 -5.20 -6.22
C LEU A 127 5.57 -5.90 -7.17
N PRO A 128 6.30 -6.93 -6.72
CA PRO A 128 7.11 -7.77 -7.60
C PRO A 128 6.26 -8.44 -8.70
N LEU A 129 6.80 -8.58 -9.91
CA LEU A 129 6.13 -9.18 -11.07
C LEU A 129 5.53 -10.57 -10.76
N ASN A 130 6.24 -11.38 -9.98
CA ASN A 130 5.76 -12.71 -9.58
C ASN A 130 4.46 -12.63 -8.78
N LYS A 131 4.34 -11.64 -7.87
CA LYS A 131 3.13 -11.42 -7.06
C LYS A 131 1.98 -10.89 -7.91
N VAL A 132 2.24 -9.97 -8.83
CA VAL A 132 1.24 -9.48 -9.79
C VAL A 132 0.70 -10.64 -10.64
N GLY A 133 1.59 -11.53 -11.11
CA GLY A 133 1.21 -12.73 -11.86
C GLY A 133 0.39 -13.73 -11.03
N SER A 134 0.74 -13.93 -9.75
CA SER A 134 -0.04 -14.80 -8.83
C SER A 134 -1.43 -14.23 -8.59
N ILE A 135 -1.54 -12.93 -8.27
CA ILE A 135 -2.82 -12.23 -8.06
C ILE A 135 -3.70 -12.36 -9.31
N GLY A 136 -3.14 -12.16 -10.50
CA GLY A 136 -3.87 -12.28 -11.76
C GLY A 136 -4.41 -13.71 -11.99
N ARG A 137 -3.64 -14.75 -11.70
CA ARG A 137 -4.08 -16.15 -11.80
C ARG A 137 -5.17 -16.47 -10.78
N ILE A 138 -5.01 -16.05 -9.53
CA ILE A 138 -5.98 -16.24 -8.46
C ILE A 138 -7.31 -15.55 -8.81
N SER A 139 -7.27 -14.30 -9.26
CA SER A 139 -8.47 -13.56 -9.66
C SER A 139 -9.18 -14.20 -10.86
N ALA A 140 -8.43 -14.66 -11.86
CA ALA A 140 -9.02 -15.34 -13.03
C ALA A 140 -9.67 -16.68 -12.64
N THR A 141 -9.08 -17.43 -11.72
CA THR A 141 -9.63 -18.69 -11.22
C THR A 141 -10.85 -18.44 -10.33
N ALA A 142 -10.81 -17.40 -9.49
CA ALA A 142 -11.95 -17.00 -8.68
C ALA A 142 -13.17 -16.66 -9.56
N ALA A 143 -12.98 -15.83 -10.59
CA ALA A 143 -14.05 -15.49 -11.53
C ALA A 143 -14.61 -16.71 -12.30
N LYS A 144 -13.76 -17.71 -12.59
CA LYS A 144 -14.20 -18.95 -13.23
C LYS A 144 -15.04 -19.80 -12.27
N LEU A 145 -14.59 -19.99 -11.02
CA LEU A 145 -15.33 -20.76 -10.02
C LEU A 145 -16.63 -20.06 -9.63
N GLU A 146 -16.64 -18.73 -9.56
CA GLU A 146 -17.86 -17.95 -9.34
C GLU A 146 -18.90 -18.19 -10.44
N GLN A 147 -18.46 -18.25 -11.69
CA GLN A 147 -19.33 -18.58 -12.83
C GLN A 147 -19.86 -20.03 -12.79
N GLU A 148 -19.04 -20.99 -12.30
CA GLU A 148 -19.41 -22.40 -12.19
C GLU A 148 -20.34 -22.68 -11.00
N HIS A 149 -20.14 -21.99 -9.88
CA HIS A 149 -20.86 -22.25 -8.63
C HIS A 149 -21.97 -21.25 -8.33
N GLU A 150 -22.11 -20.19 -9.15
CA GLU A 150 -23.08 -19.08 -8.95
C GLU A 150 -22.97 -18.39 -7.57
N ARG A 151 -21.79 -18.49 -6.93
CA ARG A 151 -21.45 -17.86 -5.65
C ARG A 151 -19.95 -17.51 -5.59
N GLU A 152 -19.59 -16.62 -4.68
CA GLU A 152 -18.19 -16.32 -4.41
C GLU A 152 -17.45 -17.57 -3.89
N PRO A 153 -16.30 -17.93 -4.52
CA PRO A 153 -15.51 -19.09 -4.11
C PRO A 153 -14.76 -18.81 -2.80
N THR A 154 -14.62 -19.84 -1.97
CA THR A 154 -13.78 -19.76 -0.77
C THR A 154 -12.30 -19.82 -1.11
N ALA A 155 -11.44 -19.29 -0.20
CA ALA A 155 -9.99 -19.34 -0.38
C ALA A 155 -9.46 -20.78 -0.53
N GLU A 156 -10.11 -21.75 0.14
CA GLU A 156 -9.77 -23.18 0.04
C GLU A 156 -10.09 -23.78 -1.32
N GLU A 157 -11.22 -23.39 -1.93
CA GLU A 157 -11.62 -23.86 -3.28
C GLU A 157 -10.65 -23.36 -4.34
N ILE A 158 -10.26 -22.08 -4.25
CA ILE A 158 -9.27 -21.50 -5.15
C ILE A 158 -7.90 -22.16 -4.97
N ALA A 159 -7.48 -22.38 -3.71
CA ALA A 159 -6.22 -23.05 -3.38
C ALA A 159 -6.15 -24.46 -3.98
N LYS A 160 -7.23 -25.24 -3.87
CA LYS A 160 -7.35 -26.57 -4.49
C LYS A 160 -7.31 -26.52 -6.00
N ALA A 161 -7.99 -25.53 -6.63
CA ALA A 161 -8.02 -25.41 -8.08
C ALA A 161 -6.66 -25.03 -8.71
N LEU A 162 -5.82 -24.30 -7.95
CA LEU A 162 -4.49 -23.85 -8.38
C LEU A 162 -3.33 -24.68 -7.84
N ASP A 163 -3.61 -25.63 -6.94
CA ASP A 163 -2.60 -26.44 -6.22
C ASP A 163 -1.57 -25.56 -5.48
N ILE A 164 -2.07 -24.59 -4.72
CA ILE A 164 -1.27 -23.63 -3.92
C ILE A 164 -1.75 -23.62 -2.46
N PRO A 165 -0.91 -23.19 -1.49
CA PRO A 165 -1.31 -23.06 -0.11
C PRO A 165 -2.42 -22.02 0.07
N VAL A 166 -3.38 -22.27 0.98
CA VAL A 166 -4.48 -21.34 1.30
C VAL A 166 -3.95 -19.98 1.76
N THR A 167 -2.87 -19.97 2.55
CA THR A 167 -2.21 -18.75 3.02
C THR A 167 -1.72 -17.85 1.89
N GLU A 168 -1.33 -18.41 0.74
CA GLU A 168 -0.91 -17.61 -0.42
C GLU A 168 -2.12 -16.94 -1.09
N VAL A 169 -3.27 -17.62 -1.15
CA VAL A 169 -4.53 -17.04 -1.66
C VAL A 169 -5.01 -15.90 -0.77
N GLU A 170 -5.04 -16.10 0.57
CA GLU A 170 -5.41 -15.05 1.52
C GLU A 170 -4.51 -13.81 1.43
N ASN A 171 -3.19 -14.03 1.36
CA ASN A 171 -2.23 -12.94 1.18
C ASN A 171 -2.40 -12.22 -0.16
N ALA A 172 -2.75 -12.95 -1.23
CA ALA A 172 -3.05 -12.36 -2.52
C ALA A 172 -4.30 -11.47 -2.45
N PHE A 173 -5.37 -11.90 -1.78
CA PHE A 173 -6.56 -11.07 -1.58
C PHE A 173 -6.28 -9.82 -0.76
N LYS A 174 -5.53 -9.92 0.35
CA LYS A 174 -5.12 -8.75 1.17
C LYS A 174 -4.33 -7.72 0.38
N THR A 175 -3.48 -8.17 -0.57
CA THR A 175 -2.62 -7.30 -1.39
C THR A 175 -3.24 -6.89 -2.72
N SER A 176 -4.34 -7.51 -3.14
CA SER A 176 -5.01 -7.22 -4.43
C SER A 176 -5.70 -5.86 -4.44
N GLY A 177 -6.15 -5.37 -3.26
CA GLY A 177 -6.84 -4.10 -3.11
C GLY A 177 -6.07 -2.94 -3.74
N ARG A 178 -6.81 -2.02 -4.39
CA ARG A 178 -6.25 -0.74 -4.82
C ARG A 178 -6.34 0.25 -3.68
N HIS A 179 -5.38 1.18 -3.62
CA HIS A 179 -5.42 2.32 -2.71
C HIS A 179 -6.62 3.21 -2.99
N LEU A 180 -7.20 3.76 -1.93
CA LEU A 180 -8.24 4.77 -1.97
C LEU A 180 -7.62 6.12 -1.59
N SER A 181 -8.10 7.20 -2.19
CA SER A 181 -7.71 8.55 -1.77
C SER A 181 -8.40 8.89 -0.45
N ILE A 182 -7.63 9.36 0.53
CA ILE A 182 -8.16 9.83 1.82
C ILE A 182 -8.97 11.12 1.64
N ASP A 183 -8.60 11.94 0.64
CA ASP A 183 -9.28 13.20 0.31
C ASP A 183 -10.50 13.00 -0.62
N ALA A 184 -10.78 11.75 -1.04
CA ALA A 184 -11.95 11.49 -1.86
C ALA A 184 -13.24 11.74 -1.05
N PRO A 185 -14.26 12.40 -1.63
CA PRO A 185 -15.55 12.57 -0.97
C PRO A 185 -16.21 11.20 -0.75
N LEU A 186 -16.87 11.01 0.38
CA LEU A 186 -17.60 9.76 0.71
C LEU A 186 -18.81 9.57 -0.20
N THR A 187 -19.51 10.66 -0.50
CA THR A 187 -20.66 10.71 -1.41
C THR A 187 -20.46 11.83 -2.41
N GLU A 188 -20.85 11.62 -3.68
CA GLU A 188 -20.77 12.66 -4.71
C GLU A 188 -21.62 13.88 -4.30
N GLY A 189 -20.98 15.05 -4.15
CA GLY A 189 -21.63 16.32 -3.81
C GLY A 189 -21.57 16.69 -2.33
N GLU A 190 -20.93 15.93 -1.48
CA GLU A 190 -20.64 16.30 -0.09
C GLU A 190 -19.17 16.69 0.11
N ASP A 191 -18.92 17.64 1.02
CA ASP A 191 -17.56 18.06 1.39
C ASP A 191 -16.87 17.11 2.39
N ASN A 192 -17.59 16.07 2.86
CA ASN A 192 -17.07 15.10 3.81
C ASN A 192 -16.11 14.13 3.12
N THR A 193 -14.86 14.14 3.57
CA THR A 193 -13.81 13.24 3.08
C THR A 193 -13.60 12.07 4.04
N LEU A 194 -12.97 10.98 3.54
CA LEU A 194 -12.59 9.84 4.37
C LEU A 194 -11.66 10.27 5.52
N LEU A 195 -10.82 11.28 5.31
CA LEU A 195 -9.95 11.85 6.35
C LEU A 195 -10.75 12.39 7.56
N GLY A 196 -11.91 13.00 7.31
CA GLY A 196 -12.77 13.55 8.37
C GLY A 196 -13.46 12.50 9.25
N VAL A 197 -13.49 11.26 8.80
CA VAL A 197 -14.13 10.12 9.52
C VAL A 197 -13.09 9.26 10.26
N LEU A 198 -11.81 9.35 9.89
CA LEU A 198 -10.75 8.60 10.55
C LEU A 198 -10.48 9.15 11.95
N ASP A 199 -10.67 8.32 12.96
CA ASP A 199 -10.33 8.63 14.36
C ASP A 199 -8.81 8.57 14.59
N ASN A 200 -8.31 9.54 15.35
CA ASN A 200 -6.93 9.53 15.81
C ASN A 200 -6.86 8.83 17.18
N ASN A 201 -6.56 7.52 17.17
CA ASN A 201 -6.44 6.73 18.39
C ASN A 201 -5.14 6.99 19.18
N ASP A 202 -4.21 7.77 18.64
CA ASP A 202 -2.91 8.04 19.28
C ASP A 202 -2.98 9.24 20.23
N GLU A 203 -4.00 10.09 20.15
CA GLU A 203 -4.22 11.16 21.10
C GLU A 203 -5.01 10.65 22.31
N PRO A 204 -4.53 10.93 23.54
CA PRO A 204 -5.26 10.58 24.75
C PRO A 204 -6.58 11.35 24.80
N ASP A 205 -7.66 10.67 25.16
CA ASP A 205 -8.96 11.31 25.35
C ASP A 205 -8.84 12.55 26.25
N PRO A 206 -9.56 13.65 25.94
CA PRO A 206 -9.50 14.89 26.74
C PRO A 206 -9.86 14.67 28.21
N ASP A 207 -10.60 13.60 28.51
CA ASP A 207 -10.99 13.24 29.88
C ASP A 207 -9.86 12.59 30.67
N ASN A 208 -8.85 11.99 30.02
CA ASN A 208 -7.75 11.31 30.71
C ASN A 208 -6.93 12.20 31.63
N PRO A 209 -6.54 13.44 31.27
CA PRO A 209 -5.87 14.35 32.17
C PRO A 209 -6.71 14.70 33.39
N LEU A 210 -8.03 14.91 33.20
CA LEU A 210 -8.97 15.23 34.29
C LEU A 210 -9.12 14.08 35.28
N LEU A 211 -9.25 12.86 34.75
CA LEU A 211 -9.32 11.61 35.54
C LEU A 211 -8.04 11.41 36.35
N ASN A 212 -6.88 11.63 35.74
CA ASN A 212 -5.59 11.55 36.43
C ASN A 212 -5.44 12.60 37.55
N GLU A 213 -5.85 13.84 37.30
CA GLU A 213 -5.83 14.88 38.31
C GLU A 213 -6.79 14.55 39.48
N SER A 214 -7.98 14.06 39.18
CA SER A 214 -8.96 13.61 40.18
C SER A 214 -8.40 12.46 41.01
N LEU A 215 -7.79 11.45 40.33
CA LEU A 215 -7.13 10.32 41.00
C LEU A 215 -6.00 10.79 41.94
N GLN A 216 -5.15 11.71 41.49
CA GLN A 216 -4.08 12.28 42.33
C GLN A 216 -4.64 13.00 43.59
N LYS A 217 -5.70 13.77 43.43
CA LYS A 217 -6.37 14.44 44.54
C LYS A 217 -6.91 13.42 45.56
N GLU A 218 -7.57 12.36 45.09
CA GLU A 218 -8.10 11.31 45.97
C GLU A 218 -6.98 10.47 46.61
N ILE A 219 -5.91 10.15 45.90
CA ILE A 219 -4.73 9.51 46.51
C ILE A 219 -4.14 10.35 47.63
N ASN A 220 -3.94 11.65 47.40
CA ASN A 220 -3.40 12.55 48.40
C ASN A 220 -4.35 12.68 49.62
N ARG A 221 -5.66 12.71 49.40
CA ARG A 221 -6.66 12.71 50.47
C ARG A 221 -6.65 11.45 51.31
N VAL A 222 -6.48 10.28 50.64
CA VAL A 222 -6.40 8.98 51.36
C VAL A 222 -5.09 8.88 52.15
N ILE A 223 -3.98 9.28 51.57
CA ILE A 223 -2.66 9.24 52.21
C ILE A 223 -2.57 10.23 53.40
N SER A 224 -3.24 11.39 53.33
CA SER A 224 -3.30 12.34 54.43
C SER A 224 -3.91 11.82 55.74
N THR A 225 -4.63 10.68 55.69
CA THR A 225 -5.20 10.01 56.87
C THR A 225 -4.21 9.09 57.61
N LEU A 226 -3.03 8.89 57.05
CA LEU A 226 -1.95 8.12 57.66
C LEU A 226 -1.09 9.00 58.58
N SER A 227 -0.31 8.38 59.44
CA SER A 227 0.71 9.09 60.22
C SER A 227 1.79 9.66 59.31
N GLU A 228 2.46 10.71 59.71
CA GLU A 228 3.47 11.42 58.96
C GLU A 228 4.55 10.47 58.38
N LYS A 229 5.09 9.61 59.25
CA LYS A 229 6.09 8.61 58.86
C LYS A 229 5.56 7.56 57.87
N GLU A 230 4.30 7.12 58.02
CA GLU A 230 3.66 6.18 57.11
C GLU A 230 3.40 6.82 55.74
N ARG A 231 3.02 8.09 55.72
CA ARG A 231 2.77 8.90 54.53
C ARG A 231 4.06 9.10 53.73
N ASP A 232 5.13 9.53 54.35
CA ASP A 232 6.39 9.83 53.69
C ASP A 232 7.02 8.56 53.08
N VAL A 233 7.00 7.44 53.82
CA VAL A 233 7.47 6.15 53.29
C VAL A 233 6.69 5.72 52.01
N LEU A 234 5.35 5.91 51.99
CA LEU A 234 4.56 5.55 50.80
C LEU A 234 4.82 6.52 49.65
N LYS A 235 4.96 7.84 49.93
CA LYS A 235 5.26 8.83 48.91
C LYS A 235 6.59 8.55 48.22
N TYR A 236 7.64 8.27 48.95
CA TYR A 236 8.94 7.92 48.37
C TYR A 236 8.92 6.59 47.66
N TYR A 237 8.23 5.58 48.20
CA TYR A 237 8.20 4.25 47.60
C TYR A 237 7.48 4.19 46.25
N TYR A 238 6.38 4.95 46.12
CA TYR A 238 5.58 4.99 44.88
C TYR A 238 5.86 6.23 44.03
N GLY A 239 6.71 7.15 44.44
CA GLY A 239 7.01 8.38 43.71
C GLY A 239 5.80 9.34 43.57
N LEU A 240 4.94 9.42 44.60
CA LEU A 240 3.67 10.14 44.52
C LEU A 240 3.82 11.68 44.55
N ASP A 241 5.00 12.18 44.84
CA ASP A 241 5.33 13.63 44.82
C ASP A 241 5.88 14.09 43.45
N GLY A 242 5.72 13.28 42.40
CA GLY A 242 6.23 13.58 41.04
C GLY A 242 7.70 13.24 40.84
N GLY A 243 8.36 12.62 41.81
CA GLY A 243 9.73 12.11 41.72
C GLY A 243 9.77 10.63 41.32
N PRO A 244 10.97 10.08 41.05
CA PRO A 244 11.14 8.66 40.81
C PRO A 244 10.84 7.84 42.06
N ALA A 245 10.34 6.62 41.86
CA ALA A 245 10.16 5.65 42.94
C ALA A 245 11.52 5.26 43.54
N HIS A 246 11.61 5.22 44.86
CA HIS A 246 12.83 4.92 45.62
C HIS A 246 12.81 3.47 46.14
N THR A 247 14.00 2.86 46.24
CA THR A 247 14.15 1.56 46.89
C THR A 247 13.99 1.64 48.42
N LEU A 248 13.74 0.49 49.07
CA LEU A 248 13.65 0.48 50.55
C LEU A 248 14.96 0.89 51.23
N GLU A 249 16.09 0.72 50.54
CA GLU A 249 17.42 1.13 51.04
C GLU A 249 17.56 2.64 50.97
N ASP A 250 17.25 3.26 49.86
CA ASP A 250 17.28 4.72 49.68
C ASP A 250 16.35 5.43 50.67
N ILE A 251 15.16 4.85 50.92
CA ILE A 251 14.18 5.37 51.87
C ILE A 251 14.72 5.25 53.31
N SER A 252 15.41 4.15 53.62
CA SER A 252 16.01 3.96 54.96
C SER A 252 17.05 5.02 55.29
N GLU A 253 17.85 5.43 54.33
CA GLU A 253 18.82 6.52 54.46
C GLU A 253 18.15 7.88 54.63
N LYS A 254 17.10 8.17 53.84
CA LYS A 254 16.38 9.46 53.89
C LYS A 254 15.58 9.65 55.18
N VAL A 255 15.00 8.58 55.73
CA VAL A 255 14.15 8.64 56.91
C VAL A 255 14.93 8.32 58.22
N GLY A 256 16.18 7.88 58.11
CA GLY A 256 17.03 7.53 59.25
C GLY A 256 16.54 6.29 59.98
N LEU A 257 15.97 5.30 59.30
CA LEU A 257 15.44 4.06 59.84
C LEU A 257 16.12 2.86 59.18
N THR A 258 16.06 1.67 59.82
CA THR A 258 16.54 0.44 59.21
C THR A 258 15.62 -0.01 58.05
N ARG A 259 16.17 -0.64 57.03
CA ARG A 259 15.41 -1.17 55.90
C ARG A 259 14.22 -2.04 56.29
N GLU A 260 14.39 -2.89 57.28
CA GLU A 260 13.32 -3.76 57.79
C GLU A 260 12.20 -2.93 58.47
N ARG A 261 12.56 -1.88 59.15
CA ARG A 261 11.61 -0.98 59.80
C ARG A 261 10.79 -0.21 58.76
N VAL A 262 11.41 0.25 57.68
CA VAL A 262 10.72 0.88 56.55
C VAL A 262 9.75 -0.10 55.91
N ARG A 263 10.14 -1.40 55.71
CA ARG A 263 9.27 -2.45 55.19
C ARG A 263 8.03 -2.65 56.05
N GLN A 264 8.24 -2.75 57.38
CA GLN A 264 7.13 -2.88 58.34
C GLN A 264 6.17 -1.69 58.32
N ILE A 265 6.69 -0.48 58.24
CA ILE A 265 5.87 0.75 58.13
C ILE A 265 5.05 0.71 56.86
N LYS A 266 5.65 0.40 55.72
CA LYS A 266 4.98 0.25 54.41
C LYS A 266 3.84 -0.76 54.49
N GLU A 267 4.09 -1.97 54.96
CA GLU A 267 3.07 -3.02 55.07
C GLU A 267 1.92 -2.64 56.01
N LYS A 268 2.25 -2.01 57.15
CA LYS A 268 1.25 -1.52 58.09
C LYS A 268 0.37 -0.43 57.46
N ALA A 269 0.96 0.50 56.75
CA ALA A 269 0.26 1.57 56.05
C ALA A 269 -0.68 1.00 54.96
N LEU A 270 -0.19 0.08 54.12
CA LEU A 270 -1.00 -0.58 53.10
C LEU A 270 -2.16 -1.39 53.71
N ARG A 271 -1.93 -2.09 54.83
CA ARG A 271 -2.97 -2.83 55.55
C ARG A 271 -4.07 -1.89 56.10
N ARG A 272 -3.69 -0.71 56.59
CA ARG A 272 -4.64 0.31 57.01
C ARG A 272 -5.47 0.87 55.85
N LEU A 273 -4.84 1.16 54.72
CA LEU A 273 -5.51 1.64 53.50
C LEU A 273 -6.50 0.62 52.96
N ARG A 274 -6.13 -0.66 52.90
CA ARG A 274 -7.02 -1.75 52.45
C ARG A 274 -8.28 -1.92 53.27
N LYS A 275 -8.21 -1.67 54.60
CA LYS A 275 -9.34 -1.79 55.52
C LYS A 275 -10.25 -0.55 55.51
N SER A 276 -9.83 0.55 54.95
CA SER A 276 -10.61 1.79 54.97
C SER A 276 -11.70 1.78 53.90
N SER A 277 -12.88 2.38 54.20
CA SER A 277 -13.96 2.59 53.23
C SER A 277 -13.49 3.40 52.01
N LYS A 278 -12.44 4.16 52.17
CA LYS A 278 -11.81 4.99 51.11
C LYS A 278 -11.14 4.17 50.00
N SER A 279 -10.78 2.89 50.27
CA SER A 279 -10.27 1.98 49.23
C SER A 279 -11.31 1.68 48.16
N LYS A 280 -12.60 1.80 48.48
CA LYS A 280 -13.69 1.61 47.48
C LYS A 280 -13.69 2.74 46.43
N ILE A 281 -13.39 3.97 46.85
CA ILE A 281 -13.31 5.13 45.97
C ILE A 281 -12.12 4.98 45.00
N LEU A 282 -10.96 4.53 45.48
CA LEU A 282 -9.81 4.29 44.61
C LEU A 282 -10.03 3.11 43.64
N LYS A 283 -10.84 2.12 44.01
CA LYS A 283 -11.19 1.01 43.12
C LYS A 283 -12.06 1.43 41.92
N SER A 284 -12.90 2.49 42.11
CA SER A 284 -13.72 2.98 40.98
C SER A 284 -12.91 3.62 39.84
N TYR A 285 -11.65 3.92 40.07
CA TYR A 285 -10.72 4.40 39.02
C TYR A 285 -9.98 3.27 38.29
N LEU A 286 -10.18 2.02 38.67
CA LEU A 286 -9.54 0.87 38.05
C LEU A 286 -10.43 0.19 37.00
N GLY A 287 -11.68 0.65 36.84
CA GLY A 287 -12.69 0.04 35.97
C GLY A 287 -13.54 -0.98 36.69
#